data_0cacfbb1eb8f15c241df424505c460e9
#
_entry.id   0cacfbb1eb8f15c241df424505c460e9
#
_cell.length_a   1.000
_cell.length_b   1.000
_cell.length_c   1.000
_cell.angle_alpha   90.00
_cell.angle_beta   90.00
_cell.angle_gamma   90.00
#
_symmetry.space_group_name_H-M   'P 1'
#
loop_
_entity.id
_entity.type
_entity.pdbx_description
1 polymer ?
#
loop_
_entity_poly.entity_id
_entity_poly.type
_entity_poly.pdbx_seq_one_letter_code
_entity_poly.pdbx_strand_id
1 'polypeptide(L)' 'MKKKSKYAYVTVIQFKYGDLPWEDVSEYRTAEEKKNVRRDLKEYRMSGYGQYRVIKRRVPNEL' A
#
# COMPACT_ATOMS: atom_id res chain seq x y z
N MET A 1 24.54 16.80 -3.59
CA MET A 1 23.31 16.66 -4.37
C MET A 1 22.87 15.21 -4.43
N LYS A 2 21.61 14.98 -4.19
CA LYS A 2 21.11 13.62 -4.18
C LYS A 2 20.83 13.11 -5.58
N LYS A 3 21.18 11.87 -5.82
CA LYS A 3 20.79 11.22 -7.06
C LYS A 3 19.35 10.79 -6.97
N LYS A 4 18.63 10.93 -8.06
CA LYS A 4 17.29 10.39 -8.12
C LYS A 4 17.36 8.90 -8.37
N SER A 5 16.56 8.17 -7.65
CA SER A 5 16.49 6.74 -7.87
C SER A 5 15.71 6.46 -9.14
N LYS A 6 16.08 5.38 -9.83
CA LYS A 6 15.32 4.92 -10.97
C LYS A 6 13.95 4.44 -10.57
N TYR A 7 13.80 4.03 -9.34
CA TYR A 7 12.57 3.43 -8.86
C TYR A 7 12.14 4.11 -7.58
N ALA A 8 10.86 4.11 -7.34
CA ALA A 8 10.28 4.55 -6.11
C ALA A 8 9.48 3.41 -5.52
N TYR A 9 9.15 3.53 -4.24
CA TYR A 9 8.34 2.52 -3.59
C TYR A 9 7.00 3.09 -3.21
N VAL A 10 5.97 2.33 -3.53
CA VAL A 10 4.60 2.67 -3.18
C VAL A 10 4.16 1.69 -2.11
N THR A 11 3.57 2.21 -1.04
CA THR A 11 3.00 1.36 0.00
C THR A 11 1.57 1.03 -0.42
N VAL A 12 1.23 -0.25 -0.34
CA VAL A 12 -0.07 -0.73 -0.83
C VAL A 12 -0.71 -1.58 0.26
N ILE A 13 -1.98 -1.31 0.53
CA ILE A 13 -2.78 -2.20 1.38
C ILE A 13 -3.51 -3.14 0.43
N GLN A 14 -3.40 -4.43 0.70
CA GLN A 14 -4.06 -5.46 -0.09
C GLN A 14 -5.05 -6.23 0.75
N PHE A 15 -6.06 -6.72 0.08
CA PHE A 15 -7.14 -7.48 0.69
C PHE A 15 -7.26 -8.82 0.00
N LYS A 16 -7.55 -9.85 0.79
CA LYS A 16 -7.79 -11.19 0.27
C LYS A 16 -9.01 -11.78 0.98
N TYR A 17 -9.91 -12.31 0.18
CA TYR A 17 -11.11 -12.96 0.70
C TYR A 17 -11.05 -14.44 0.33
N GLY A 18 -11.00 -15.29 1.34
CA GLY A 18 -10.94 -16.73 1.12
C GLY A 18 -9.73 -17.14 0.31
N ASP A 19 -9.95 -17.86 -0.76
CA ASP A 19 -8.90 -18.35 -1.64
C ASP A 19 -8.67 -17.48 -2.86
N LEU A 20 -9.33 -16.33 -2.91
CA LEU A 20 -9.16 -15.41 -4.03
C LEU A 20 -7.80 -14.72 -3.97
N PRO A 21 -7.31 -14.23 -5.11
CA PRO A 21 -6.02 -13.54 -5.11
C PRO A 21 -6.08 -12.24 -4.33
N TRP A 22 -4.92 -11.77 -3.89
CA TRP A 22 -4.80 -10.47 -3.24
C TRP A 22 -5.16 -9.36 -4.20
N GLU A 23 -5.89 -8.37 -3.71
CA GLU A 23 -6.28 -7.21 -4.49
C GLU A 23 -5.79 -5.94 -3.80
N ASP A 24 -5.37 -4.97 -4.61
CA ASP A 24 -4.97 -3.67 -4.08
C ASP A 24 -6.22 -2.89 -3.71
N VAL A 25 -6.28 -2.40 -2.48
CA VAL A 25 -7.42 -1.59 -2.05
C VAL A 25 -7.02 -0.14 -1.78
N SER A 26 -5.76 0.12 -1.49
CA SER A 26 -5.28 1.49 -1.29
C SER A 26 -3.82 1.57 -1.63
N GLU A 27 -3.42 2.70 -2.21
CA GLU A 27 -2.02 2.98 -2.53
C GLU A 27 -1.61 4.29 -1.87
N TYR A 28 -0.38 4.34 -1.39
CA TYR A 28 0.17 5.49 -0.68
C TYR A 28 1.52 5.80 -1.29
N ARG A 29 1.60 6.92 -1.99
CA ARG A 29 2.80 7.26 -2.76
C ARG A 29 3.67 8.29 -2.06
N THR A 30 3.07 9.25 -1.40
CA THR A 30 3.82 10.33 -0.76
C THR A 30 3.99 10.04 0.71
N ALA A 31 4.93 10.75 1.34
CA ALA A 31 5.13 10.63 2.78
C ALA A 31 3.89 11.05 3.55
N GLU A 32 3.19 12.05 3.04
CA GLU A 32 1.93 12.49 3.65
C GLU A 32 0.90 11.37 3.64
N GLU A 33 0.75 10.72 2.49
CA GLU A 33 -0.21 9.65 2.37
C GLU A 33 0.15 8.47 3.25
N LYS A 34 1.45 8.16 3.32
CA LYS A 34 1.91 7.01 4.10
C LYS A 34 1.64 7.14 5.59
N LYS A 35 1.45 8.34 6.07
CA LYS A 35 1.09 8.54 7.47
C LYS A 35 -0.27 7.94 7.81
N ASN A 36 -1.11 7.76 6.82
CA ASN A 36 -2.47 7.27 7.02
C ASN A 36 -2.59 5.75 6.93
N VAL A 37 -1.49 5.06 6.60
CA VAL A 37 -1.54 3.61 6.37
C VAL A 37 -2.06 2.86 7.60
N ARG A 38 -1.52 3.17 8.77
CA ARG A 38 -1.92 2.48 9.99
C ARG A 38 -3.38 2.69 10.31
N ARG A 39 -3.84 3.92 10.18
CA ARG A 39 -5.23 4.25 10.48
C ARG A 39 -6.15 3.54 9.51
N ASP A 40 -5.82 3.60 8.22
CA ASP A 40 -6.66 3.00 7.20
C ASP A 40 -6.67 1.48 7.34
N LEU A 41 -5.53 0.88 7.62
CA LEU A 41 -5.44 -0.55 7.82
C LEU A 41 -6.31 -1.00 8.99
N LYS A 42 -6.28 -0.23 10.07
CA LYS A 42 -7.10 -0.55 11.24
C LYS A 42 -8.58 -0.49 10.89
N GLU A 43 -8.99 0.52 10.14
CA GLU A 43 -10.38 0.65 9.74
C GLU A 43 -10.82 -0.49 8.84
N TYR A 44 -9.96 -0.87 7.90
CA TYR A 44 -10.26 -2.01 7.04
C TYR A 44 -10.45 -3.28 7.86
N ARG A 45 -9.56 -3.51 8.82
CA ARG A 45 -9.63 -4.72 9.63
C ARG A 45 -10.87 -4.76 10.49
N MET A 46 -11.33 -3.60 10.94
CA MET A 46 -12.51 -3.54 11.80
C MET A 46 -13.80 -3.85 11.04
N SER A 47 -13.83 -3.53 9.76
CA SER A 47 -15.04 -3.71 8.97
C SER A 47 -14.93 -4.84 7.96
N GLY A 48 -13.77 -5.47 7.83
CA GLY A 48 -13.55 -6.44 6.79
C GLY A 48 -13.84 -7.85 7.19
N TYR A 49 -14.04 -8.67 6.20
CA TYR A 49 -14.29 -10.10 6.40
C TYR A 49 -13.13 -10.97 5.97
N GLY A 50 -12.08 -10.38 5.47
CA GLY A 50 -10.98 -11.14 4.91
C GLY A 50 -9.67 -10.76 5.56
N GLN A 51 -8.61 -10.96 4.83
CA GLN A 51 -7.28 -10.68 5.30
C GLN A 51 -6.75 -9.41 4.66
N TYR A 52 -5.98 -8.65 5.42
CA TYR A 52 -5.34 -7.44 4.92
C TYR A 52 -3.85 -7.52 5.17
N ARG A 53 -3.08 -6.95 4.26
CA ARG A 53 -1.64 -6.86 4.45
C ARG A 53 -1.13 -5.58 3.82
N VAL A 54 0.06 -5.16 4.24
CA VAL A 54 0.74 -4.00 3.70
C VAL A 54 1.98 -4.48 2.99
N ILE A 55 2.14 -4.07 1.75
CA ILE A 55 3.32 -4.40 0.97
C ILE A 55 3.94 -3.14 0.40
N LYS A 56 5.18 -3.24 -0.03
CA LYS A 56 5.84 -2.18 -0.78
C LYS A 56 6.03 -2.66 -2.20
N ARG A 57 5.65 -1.82 -3.14
CA ARG A 57 5.77 -2.14 -4.56
C ARG A 57 6.75 -1.19 -5.19
N ARG A 58 7.71 -1.75 -5.92
CA ARG A 58 8.67 -0.94 -6.65
C ARG A 58 8.05 -0.52 -7.97
N VAL A 59 8.08 0.78 -8.24
CA VAL A 59 7.53 1.32 -9.48
C VAL A 59 8.58 2.22 -10.11
N PRO A 60 8.52 2.42 -11.42
CA PRO A 60 9.43 3.35 -12.06
C PRO A 60 9.20 4.77 -11.52
N ASN A 61 10.30 5.47 -11.32
CA ASN A 61 10.23 6.83 -10.82
C ASN A 61 10.17 7.76 -12.04
N GLU A 62 8.97 8.21 -12.34
CA GLU A 62 8.74 9.07 -13.49
C GLU A 62 8.88 10.53 -13.12
N LEU A 63 9.79 11.19 -13.76
CA LEU A 63 9.98 12.62 -13.54
C LEU A 63 10.10 13.35 -14.85
#